data_8ec4b9b5351622bc3fa05671295d7df1
#
_entry.id   8ec4b9b5351622bc3fa05671295d7df1
#
_cell.length_a   1.000
_cell.length_b   1.000
_cell.length_c   1.000
_cell.angle_alpha   90.00
_cell.angle_beta   90.00
_cell.angle_gamma   90.00
#
_symmetry.space_group_name_H-M   'P 1'
#
loop_
_entity.id
_entity.type
_entity.pdbx_description
1 polymer ?
#
loop_
_entity_poly.entity_id
_entity_poly.type
_entity_poly.pdbx_seq_one_letter_code
_entity_poly.pdbx_strand_id
1 'polypeptide(L)'
;YTCYLFDKGLDKILKKVGEECSETIIAAKNNDNGETVYEIADLMYHLTVMMVNQGIAMDDVLAELDKRSEKTGNLKKFHQVDKNS
;
A
#
# COMPACT_ATOMS: atom_id res chain seq x y z
N TYR A 1 18.10 3.31 9.23
CA TYR A 1 17.44 2.20 8.54
C TYR A 1 17.09 2.54 7.09
N THR A 2 16.58 3.74 6.85
CA THR A 2 16.25 4.16 5.49
C THR A 2 17.47 4.17 4.57
N CYS A 3 18.60 4.68 5.07
CA CYS A 3 19.86 4.64 4.31
C CYS A 3 20.28 3.21 4.00
N TYR A 4 20.11 2.32 4.98
CA TYR A 4 20.39 0.90 4.80
C TYR A 4 19.56 0.30 3.66
N LEU A 5 18.28 0.65 3.58
CA LEU A 5 17.41 0.14 2.52
C LEU A 5 17.88 0.61 1.15
N PHE A 6 18.23 1.88 1.01
CA PHE A 6 18.73 2.40 -0.27
C PHE A 6 20.08 1.76 -0.64
N ASP A 7 20.96 1.54 0.33
CA ASP A 7 22.23 0.88 0.08
C ASP A 7 22.07 -0.56 -0.39
N LYS A 8 21.10 -1.29 0.17
CA LYS A 8 20.85 -2.68 -0.21
C LYS A 8 20.12 -2.77 -1.54
N GLY A 9 19.42 -1.73 -1.94
CA GLY A 9 18.81 -1.65 -3.25
C GLY A 9 17.41 -2.21 -3.34
N LEU A 10 16.91 -2.22 -4.57
CA LEU A 10 15.51 -2.50 -4.86
C LEU A 10 15.02 -3.85 -4.35
N ASP A 11 15.80 -4.90 -4.54
CA ASP A 11 15.36 -6.24 -4.14
C ASP A 11 15.07 -6.33 -2.64
N LYS A 12 15.91 -5.69 -1.82
CA LYS A 12 15.69 -5.65 -0.38
C LYS A 12 14.46 -4.84 -0.03
N ILE A 13 14.26 -3.71 -0.70
CA ILE A 13 13.09 -2.86 -0.49
C ILE A 13 11.81 -3.63 -0.83
N LEU A 14 11.80 -4.31 -1.97
CA LEU A 14 10.65 -5.09 -2.41
C LEU A 14 10.36 -6.26 -1.48
N LYS A 15 11.40 -6.90 -0.96
CA LYS A 15 11.24 -7.97 0.03
C LYS A 15 10.52 -7.45 1.27
N LYS A 16 10.91 -6.26 1.74
CA LYS A 16 10.25 -5.66 2.90
C LYS A 16 8.80 -5.30 2.61
N VAL A 17 8.51 -4.75 1.43
CA VAL A 17 7.13 -4.47 1.04
C VAL A 17 6.28 -5.74 1.10
N GLY A 18 6.79 -6.83 0.53
CA GLY A 18 6.09 -8.12 0.55
C GLY A 18 5.86 -8.64 1.96
N GLU A 19 6.87 -8.56 2.82
CA GLU A 19 6.76 -9.00 4.22
C GLU A 19 5.69 -8.19 4.96
N GLU A 20 5.69 -6.87 4.81
CA GLU A 20 4.71 -6.01 5.50
C GLU A 20 3.29 -6.21 4.97
N CYS A 21 3.14 -6.51 3.66
CA CYS A 21 1.84 -6.88 3.11
C CYS A 21 1.30 -8.14 3.81
N SER A 22 2.14 -9.16 3.92
CA SER A 22 1.76 -10.42 4.57
C SER A 22 1.41 -10.21 6.04
N GLU A 23 2.21 -9.44 6.76
CA GLU A 23 1.98 -9.16 8.17
C GLU A 23 0.68 -8.37 8.38
N THR A 24 0.36 -7.45 7.45
CA THR A 24 -0.89 -6.70 7.52
C THR A 24 -2.08 -7.65 7.37
N ILE A 25 -2.00 -8.58 6.43
CA ILE A 25 -3.06 -9.57 6.21
C ILE A 25 -3.26 -10.43 7.46
N ILE A 26 -2.16 -10.91 8.04
CA ILE A 26 -2.22 -11.75 9.23
C ILE A 26 -2.83 -11.01 10.41
N ALA A 27 -2.39 -9.77 10.64
CA ALA A 27 -2.91 -8.96 11.73
C ALA A 27 -4.42 -8.72 11.57
N ALA A 28 -4.86 -8.42 10.36
CA ALA A 28 -6.27 -8.21 10.07
C ALA A 28 -7.09 -9.49 10.27
N LYS A 29 -6.57 -10.63 9.83
CA LYS A 29 -7.24 -11.92 10.01
C LYS A 29 -7.36 -12.30 11.48
N ASN A 30 -6.39 -11.91 12.29
CA ASN A 30 -6.42 -12.14 13.73
C ASN A 30 -7.31 -11.14 14.47
N ASN A 31 -7.91 -10.21 13.76
CA ASN A 31 -8.80 -9.20 14.33
C ASN A 31 -8.13 -8.36 15.40
N ASP A 32 -6.83 -8.13 15.25
CA ASP A 32 -6.03 -7.31 16.16
C ASP A 32 -5.85 -5.94 15.52
N ASN A 33 -6.73 -4.99 15.89
CA ASN A 33 -6.72 -3.67 15.28
C ASN A 33 -5.45 -2.88 15.57
N GLY A 34 -4.91 -3.00 16.78
CA GLY A 34 -3.68 -2.32 17.14
C GLY A 34 -2.50 -2.79 16.27
N GLU A 35 -2.36 -4.08 16.13
CA GLU A 35 -1.31 -4.66 15.29
C GLU A 35 -1.56 -4.34 13.82
N THR A 36 -2.81 -4.34 13.37
CA THR A 36 -3.15 -4.00 12.01
C THR A 36 -2.73 -2.57 11.67
N VAL A 37 -3.00 -1.63 12.57
CA VAL A 37 -2.57 -0.22 12.38
C VAL A 37 -1.06 -0.14 12.29
N TYR A 38 -0.35 -0.84 13.16
CA TYR A 38 1.11 -0.87 13.16
C TYR A 38 1.64 -1.39 11.83
N GLU A 39 1.10 -2.50 11.35
CA GLU A 39 1.57 -3.11 10.11
C GLU A 39 1.22 -2.28 8.88
N ILE A 40 0.06 -1.62 8.88
CA ILE A 40 -0.30 -0.69 7.79
C ILE A 40 0.71 0.47 7.75
N ALA A 41 1.05 1.04 8.90
CA ALA A 41 2.01 2.13 8.95
C ALA A 41 3.38 1.68 8.42
N ASP A 42 3.81 0.49 8.79
CA ASP A 42 5.07 -0.08 8.33
C ASP A 42 5.05 -0.33 6.82
N LEU A 43 3.93 -0.84 6.31
CA LEU A 43 3.74 -1.04 4.88
C LEU A 43 3.82 0.30 4.13
N MET A 44 3.11 1.31 4.61
CA MET A 44 3.13 2.64 3.98
C MET A 44 4.53 3.23 3.96
N TYR A 45 5.29 3.03 5.03
CA TYR A 45 6.68 3.48 5.12
C TYR A 45 7.52 2.82 4.01
N HIS A 46 7.44 1.50 3.89
CA HIS A 46 8.24 0.77 2.91
C HIS A 46 7.78 1.05 1.48
N LEU A 47 6.48 1.26 1.26
CA LEU A 47 5.97 1.69 -0.04
C LEU A 47 6.54 3.06 -0.42
N THR A 48 6.64 3.97 0.55
CA THR A 48 7.22 5.29 0.31
C THR A 48 8.70 5.18 -0.08
N VAL A 49 9.44 4.32 0.62
CA VAL A 49 10.85 4.07 0.29
C VAL A 49 10.97 3.52 -1.13
N MET A 50 10.11 2.57 -1.50
CA MET A 50 10.09 2.01 -2.85
C MET A 50 9.83 3.10 -3.89
N MET A 51 8.87 3.96 -3.64
CA MET A 51 8.54 5.05 -4.54
C MET A 51 9.72 5.99 -4.76
N VAL A 52 10.37 6.38 -3.66
CA VAL A 52 11.56 7.24 -3.75
C VAL A 52 12.65 6.56 -4.57
N ASN A 53 12.88 5.27 -4.33
CA ASN A 53 13.90 4.52 -5.07
C ASN A 53 13.59 4.45 -6.57
N GLN A 54 12.32 4.39 -6.93
CA GLN A 54 11.90 4.32 -8.33
C GLN A 54 11.71 5.70 -8.97
N GLY A 55 11.83 6.77 -8.19
CA GLY A 55 11.61 8.12 -8.71
C GLY A 55 10.13 8.43 -8.93
N ILE A 56 9.26 7.80 -8.18
CA ILE A 56 7.80 8.02 -8.26
C ILE A 56 7.41 9.01 -7.18
N ALA A 57 6.71 10.08 -7.56
CA ALA A 57 6.19 11.05 -6.60
C ALA A 57 4.85 10.59 -6.04
N MET A 58 4.58 10.93 -4.77
CA MET A 58 3.28 10.64 -4.16
C MET A 58 2.15 11.28 -4.98
N ASP A 59 2.37 12.45 -5.56
CA ASP A 59 1.38 13.13 -6.39
C ASP A 59 0.93 12.28 -7.58
N ASP A 60 1.80 11.45 -8.13
CA ASP A 60 1.45 10.57 -9.24
C ASP A 60 0.44 9.51 -8.79
N VAL A 61 0.65 8.98 -7.59
CA VAL A 61 -0.25 7.98 -7.02
C VAL A 61 -1.61 8.62 -6.70
N LEU A 62 -1.58 9.80 -6.10
CA LEU A 62 -2.79 10.53 -5.77
C LEU A 62 -3.58 10.91 -7.01
N ALA A 63 -2.89 11.31 -8.09
CA ALA A 63 -3.53 11.62 -9.36
C ALA A 63 -4.26 10.40 -9.94
N GLU A 64 -3.65 9.22 -9.84
CA GLU A 64 -4.28 7.99 -10.31
C GLU A 64 -5.50 7.64 -9.48
N LEU A 65 -5.42 7.82 -8.16
CA LEU A 65 -6.56 7.60 -7.27
C LEU A 65 -7.70 8.57 -7.58
N ASP A 66 -7.37 9.82 -7.85
CA ASP A 66 -8.34 10.84 -8.21
C ASP A 66 -9.05 10.48 -9.51
N LYS A 67 -8.31 10.02 -10.50
CA LYS A 67 -8.85 9.54 -11.75
C LYS A 67 -9.83 8.37 -11.54
N ARG A 68 -9.48 7.43 -10.66
CA ARG A 68 -10.36 6.31 -10.32
C ARG A 68 -11.58 6.77 -9.56
N SER A 69 -11.47 7.82 -8.77
CA SER A 69 -12.60 8.42 -8.07
C SER A 69 -13.67 8.90 -9.04
N GLU A 70 -13.29 9.51 -10.15
CA GLU A 70 -14.21 9.92 -11.20
C GLU A 70 -14.94 8.71 -11.78
N LYS A 71 -14.19 7.64 -12.08
CA LYS A 71 -14.78 6.40 -12.57
C LYS A 71 -15.68 5.77 -11.52
N THR A 72 -15.30 5.83 -10.26
CA THR A 72 -16.07 5.28 -9.15
C THR A 72 -17.45 5.96 -9.08
N GLY A 73 -17.49 7.28 -9.30
CA GLY A 73 -18.76 8.00 -9.37
C GLY A 73 -19.70 7.41 -10.40
N ASN A 74 -19.17 7.02 -11.56
CA ASN A 74 -19.94 6.40 -12.62
C ASN A 74 -20.27 4.93 -12.35
N LEU A 75 -19.48 4.27 -11.50
CA LEU A 75 -19.60 2.84 -11.25
C LEU A 75 -20.25 2.50 -9.93
N LYS A 76 -20.84 3.45 -9.25
CA LYS A 76 -21.51 3.21 -7.96
C LYS A 76 -22.56 2.10 -8.07
N LYS A 77 -23.27 2.04 -9.18
CA LYS A 77 -24.29 1.00 -9.40
C LYS A 77 -23.66 -0.38 -9.48
N PHE A 78 -22.48 -0.47 -10.11
CA PHE A 78 -21.76 -1.73 -10.21
C PHE A 78 -21.25 -2.17 -8.84
N HIS A 79 -20.79 -1.22 -8.03
CA HIS A 79 -20.34 -1.52 -6.67
C HIS A 79 -21.46 -2.13 -5.83
N GLN A 80 -22.66 -1.65 -5.98
CA GLN A 80 -23.80 -2.23 -5.26
C GLN A 80 -24.10 -3.65 -5.72
N VAL A 81 -23.86 -3.94 -6.99
CA VAL A 81 -24.05 -5.29 -7.54
C VAL A 81 -22.91 -6.21 -7.10
N ASP A 82 -21.69 -5.72 -7.11
CA ASP A 82 -20.48 -6.52 -6.91
C ASP A 82 -19.98 -6.56 -5.48
N LYS A 83 -20.60 -5.89 -4.56
CA LYS A 83 -20.08 -5.80 -3.19
C LYS A 83 -19.99 -7.15 -2.49
N ASN A 84 -20.64 -8.14 -2.99
CA ASN A 84 -20.59 -9.51 -2.47
C ASN A 84 -19.57 -10.39 -3.21
N SER A 85 -18.92 -9.83 -4.20
CA SER A 85 -17.87 -10.54 -4.92
C SER A 85 -16.57 -10.55 -4.13
#